data_f0e91b2c6a86f5d020e433fb5d203824
#
_entry.id   f0e91b2c6a86f5d020e433fb5d203824
#
_cell.length_a   1.000
_cell.length_b   1.000
_cell.length_c   1.000
_cell.angle_alpha   90.00
_cell.angle_beta   90.00
_cell.angle_gamma   90.00
#
_symmetry.space_group_name_H-M   'P 1'
#
loop_
_entity.id
_entity.type
_entity.pdbx_description
1 polymer ?
#
loop_
_entity_poly.entity_id
_entity_poly.type
_entity_poly.pdbx_seq_one_letter_code
_entity_poly.pdbx_strand_id
1 'polypeptide(L)'
;MNTEFDEIRPYNDDEIKQVVEELLHDRQFSRILKGLIPWLPQGVRNFIIRTAFIGVNSTLDFQMRFMKPVVKYVTHKCADKVTFDHTGIAPGDERFTFVSNHRDIVLDSAILDFLLANAKFPTTCEIAIGDNLLIYPWIKKLVK
;
A
#
# COMPACT_ATOMS: atom_id res chain seq x y z
N MET A 1 5.87 24.95 -9.59
CA MET A 1 4.50 25.48 -9.80
C MET A 1 3.59 24.60 -8.98
N ASN A 2 3.08 25.08 -7.82
CA ASN A 2 2.06 24.35 -7.10
C ASN A 2 0.79 24.38 -7.95
N THR A 3 0.33 23.22 -8.40
CA THR A 3 -0.96 23.12 -9.05
C THR A 3 -2.02 22.89 -7.97
N GLU A 4 -3.26 23.29 -8.24
CA GLU A 4 -4.41 23.13 -7.34
C GLU A 4 -4.58 21.68 -6.83
N PHE A 5 -4.04 20.70 -7.56
CA PHE A 5 -4.15 19.25 -7.26
C PHE A 5 -2.91 18.64 -6.61
N ASP A 6 -1.85 19.40 -6.33
CA ASP A 6 -0.62 18.85 -5.73
C ASP A 6 -0.85 18.21 -4.35
N GLU A 7 -1.87 18.67 -3.62
CA GLU A 7 -2.22 18.10 -2.33
C GLU A 7 -2.87 16.72 -2.40
N ILE A 8 -3.51 16.38 -3.53
CA ILE A 8 -4.32 15.17 -3.69
C ILE A 8 -3.75 14.18 -4.73
N ARG A 9 -2.82 14.61 -5.59
CA ARG A 9 -2.18 13.72 -6.57
C ARG A 9 -1.34 12.64 -5.88
N PRO A 10 -1.15 11.48 -6.51
CA PRO A 10 -0.12 10.52 -6.10
C PRO A 10 1.28 11.15 -6.09
N TYR A 11 2.20 10.57 -5.31
CA TYR A 11 3.60 10.98 -5.35
C TYR A 11 4.25 10.57 -6.68
N ASN A 12 5.13 11.44 -7.18
CA ASN A 12 6.04 11.06 -8.27
C ASN A 12 7.17 10.17 -7.72
N ASP A 13 7.80 9.41 -8.59
CA ASP A 13 8.86 8.47 -8.19
C ASP A 13 10.07 9.16 -7.52
N ASP A 14 10.39 10.39 -7.90
CA ASP A 14 11.46 11.20 -7.28
C ASP A 14 11.14 11.63 -5.84
N GLU A 15 9.86 11.70 -5.47
CA GLU A 15 9.41 12.07 -4.13
C GLU A 15 9.39 10.85 -3.16
N ILE A 16 9.27 9.63 -3.70
CA ILE A 16 9.05 8.40 -2.91
C ILE A 16 10.11 8.18 -1.85
N LYS A 17 11.37 8.39 -2.19
CA LYS A 17 12.48 8.17 -1.25
C LYS A 17 12.37 9.06 -0.02
N GLN A 18 12.07 10.33 -0.21
CA GLN A 18 11.87 11.27 0.89
C GLN A 18 10.65 10.88 1.73
N VAL A 19 9.53 10.55 1.09
CA VAL A 19 8.28 10.15 1.77
C VAL A 19 8.49 8.91 2.62
N VAL A 20 9.22 7.92 2.12
CA VAL A 20 9.57 6.70 2.86
C VAL A 20 10.42 7.03 4.09
N GLU A 21 11.43 7.89 3.95
CA GLU A 21 12.24 8.33 5.08
C GLU A 21 11.40 9.04 6.15
N GLU A 22 10.49 9.92 5.74
CA GLU A 22 9.59 10.62 6.64
C GLU A 22 8.62 9.66 7.34
N LEU A 23 8.08 8.65 6.63
CA LEU A 23 7.26 7.60 7.23
C LEU A 23 8.02 6.79 8.28
N LEU A 24 9.26 6.41 8.01
CA LEU A 24 10.09 5.64 8.95
C LEU A 24 10.42 6.43 10.23
N HIS A 25 10.49 7.76 10.14
CA HIS A 25 10.69 8.65 11.28
C HIS A 25 9.40 8.97 12.04
N ASP A 26 8.23 8.71 11.45
CA ASP A 26 6.95 8.93 12.13
C ASP A 26 6.76 7.94 13.29
N ARG A 27 6.48 8.48 14.48
CA ARG A 27 6.36 7.67 15.72
C ARG A 27 5.15 6.75 15.70
N GLN A 28 4.03 7.19 15.11
CA GLN A 28 2.79 6.40 15.07
C GLN A 28 2.93 5.28 14.04
N PHE A 29 3.42 5.59 12.84
CA PHE A 29 3.71 4.60 11.81
C PHE A 29 4.71 3.55 12.31
N SER A 30 5.82 3.97 12.91
CA SER A 30 6.81 3.06 13.53
C SER A 30 6.19 2.16 14.60
N ARG A 31 5.23 2.66 15.39
CA ARG A 31 4.53 1.83 16.39
C ARG A 31 3.66 0.77 15.74
N ILE A 32 2.94 1.12 14.66
CA ILE A 32 2.11 0.18 13.90
C ILE A 32 2.96 -0.91 13.26
N LEU A 33 4.07 -0.53 12.61
CA LEU A 33 5.01 -1.49 12.02
C LEU A 33 5.55 -2.48 13.07
N LYS A 34 5.87 -1.97 14.26
CA LYS A 34 6.30 -2.83 15.38
C LYS A 34 5.20 -3.77 15.85
N GLY A 35 3.94 -3.35 15.76
CA GLY A 35 2.78 -4.16 16.10
C GLY A 35 2.48 -5.30 15.11
N LEU A 36 2.88 -5.16 13.85
CA LEU A 36 2.69 -6.22 12.85
C LEU A 36 3.53 -7.47 13.12
N ILE A 37 4.70 -7.31 13.76
CA ILE A 37 5.64 -8.40 14.06
C ILE A 37 6.12 -8.34 15.53
N PRO A 38 5.21 -8.40 16.51
CA PRO A 38 5.54 -8.17 17.91
C PRO A 38 6.44 -9.24 18.51
N TRP A 39 6.41 -10.45 17.95
CA TRP A 39 7.19 -11.62 18.39
C TRP A 39 8.68 -11.56 18.01
N LEU A 40 9.08 -10.63 17.13
CA LEU A 40 10.48 -10.46 16.74
C LEU A 40 11.24 -9.55 17.71
N PRO A 41 12.48 -9.88 18.08
CA PRO A 41 13.36 -8.99 18.82
C PRO A 41 13.51 -7.63 18.11
N GLN A 42 13.59 -6.55 18.88
CA GLN A 42 13.59 -5.18 18.35
C GLN A 42 14.67 -4.92 17.29
N GLY A 43 15.88 -5.45 17.49
CA GLY A 43 16.97 -5.29 16.51
C GLY A 43 16.68 -5.95 15.17
N VAL A 44 16.17 -7.19 15.21
CA VAL A 44 15.80 -7.96 14.01
C VAL A 44 14.64 -7.28 13.27
N ARG A 45 13.64 -6.84 14.01
CA ARG A 45 12.49 -6.13 13.45
C ARG A 45 12.89 -4.83 12.75
N ASN A 46 13.74 -4.01 13.40
CA ASN A 46 14.23 -2.77 12.80
C ASN A 46 15.09 -3.04 11.57
N PHE A 47 15.87 -4.12 11.56
CA PHE A 47 16.63 -4.55 10.39
C PHE A 47 15.71 -4.94 9.24
N ILE A 48 14.69 -5.77 9.46
CA ILE A 48 13.73 -6.19 8.44
C ILE A 48 12.99 -4.97 7.87
N ILE A 49 12.50 -4.06 8.74
CA ILE A 49 11.81 -2.87 8.28
C ILE A 49 12.73 -2.02 7.40
N ARG A 50 13.96 -1.76 7.83
CA ARG A 50 14.91 -0.96 7.04
C ARG A 50 15.24 -1.63 5.71
N THR A 51 15.47 -2.95 5.68
CA THR A 51 15.79 -3.68 4.46
C THR A 51 14.63 -3.72 3.47
N ALA A 52 13.39 -3.76 3.95
CA ALA A 52 12.20 -3.71 3.10
C ALA A 52 12.11 -2.41 2.28
N PHE A 53 12.69 -1.33 2.78
CA PHE A 53 12.69 -0.03 2.11
C PHE A 53 13.96 0.26 1.29
N ILE A 54 14.98 -0.60 1.36
CA ILE A 54 16.17 -0.45 0.52
C ILE A 54 15.79 -0.68 -0.95
N GLY A 55 16.09 0.31 -1.79
CA GLY A 55 15.83 0.25 -3.23
C GLY A 55 14.37 0.46 -3.62
N VAL A 56 13.55 1.04 -2.74
CA VAL A 56 12.23 1.56 -3.09
C VAL A 56 12.43 2.92 -3.75
N ASN A 57 12.17 2.98 -5.05
CA ASN A 57 12.36 4.18 -5.87
C ASN A 57 11.10 4.61 -6.62
N SER A 58 10.01 3.83 -6.50
CA SER A 58 8.73 4.13 -7.13
C SER A 58 7.58 3.72 -6.22
N THR A 59 6.39 4.24 -6.49
CA THR A 59 5.15 3.82 -5.82
C THR A 59 4.92 2.32 -5.99
N LEU A 60 5.15 1.78 -7.19
CA LEU A 60 5.02 0.35 -7.46
C LEU A 60 6.02 -0.49 -6.65
N ASP A 61 7.28 -0.06 -6.51
CA ASP A 61 8.26 -0.73 -5.65
C ASP A 61 7.78 -0.79 -4.20
N PHE A 62 7.26 0.33 -3.68
CA PHE A 62 6.71 0.40 -2.34
C PHE A 62 5.55 -0.58 -2.15
N GLN A 63 4.62 -0.61 -3.09
CA GLN A 63 3.48 -1.52 -3.07
C GLN A 63 3.93 -2.98 -3.12
N MET A 64 4.83 -3.34 -4.02
CA MET A 64 5.26 -4.74 -4.20
C MET A 64 6.16 -5.24 -3.07
N ARG A 65 7.08 -4.42 -2.57
CA ARG A 65 8.06 -4.82 -1.56
C ARG A 65 7.55 -4.71 -0.14
N PHE A 66 6.72 -3.70 0.14
CA PHE A 66 6.24 -3.43 1.49
C PHE A 66 4.76 -3.76 1.65
N MET A 67 3.86 -3.15 0.86
CA MET A 67 2.41 -3.32 1.05
C MET A 67 1.93 -4.73 0.74
N LYS A 68 2.41 -5.35 -0.33
CA LYS A 68 1.99 -6.71 -0.71
C LYS A 68 2.23 -7.75 0.38
N PRO A 69 3.42 -7.85 1.04
CA PRO A 69 3.63 -8.74 2.18
C PRO A 69 2.72 -8.42 3.38
N VAL A 70 2.51 -7.13 3.67
CA VAL A 70 1.63 -6.69 4.77
C VAL A 70 0.19 -7.12 4.49
N VAL A 71 -0.34 -6.83 3.30
CA VAL A 71 -1.69 -7.22 2.90
C VAL A 71 -1.85 -8.73 2.91
N LYS A 72 -0.87 -9.47 2.39
CA LYS A 72 -0.85 -10.93 2.46
C LYS A 72 -0.97 -11.43 3.90
N TYR A 73 -0.18 -10.89 4.81
CA TYR A 73 -0.22 -11.26 6.23
C TYR A 73 -1.59 -10.97 6.86
N VAL A 74 -2.12 -9.77 6.66
CA VAL A 74 -3.43 -9.36 7.19
C VAL A 74 -4.54 -10.23 6.62
N THR A 75 -4.54 -10.46 5.30
CA THR A 75 -5.53 -11.30 4.63
C THR A 75 -5.58 -12.71 5.21
N HIS A 76 -4.41 -13.33 5.45
CA HIS A 76 -4.33 -14.67 6.08
C HIS A 76 -4.82 -14.69 7.53
N LYS A 77 -4.82 -13.55 8.22
CA LYS A 77 -5.33 -13.45 9.59
C LYS A 77 -6.84 -13.20 9.64
N CYS A 78 -7.39 -12.53 8.63
CA CYS A 78 -8.78 -12.06 8.61
C CYS A 78 -9.70 -12.90 7.74
N ALA A 79 -9.17 -13.74 6.86
CA ALA A 79 -9.95 -14.53 5.91
C ALA A 79 -9.43 -15.96 5.81
N ASP A 80 -10.34 -16.94 5.92
CA ASP A 80 -10.02 -18.36 5.73
C ASP A 80 -9.70 -18.66 4.26
N LYS A 81 -10.38 -17.96 3.34
CA LYS A 81 -10.19 -18.13 1.90
C LYS A 81 -10.47 -16.84 1.15
N VAL A 82 -9.61 -16.51 0.21
CA VAL A 82 -9.83 -15.45 -0.78
C VAL A 82 -9.88 -16.08 -2.16
N THR A 83 -10.93 -15.81 -2.92
CA THR A 83 -11.10 -16.25 -4.30
C THR A 83 -11.14 -15.06 -5.23
N PHE A 84 -10.53 -15.19 -6.38
CA PHE A 84 -10.49 -14.18 -7.41
C PHE A 84 -10.77 -14.83 -8.75
N ASP A 85 -11.84 -14.37 -9.41
CA ASP A 85 -12.15 -14.72 -10.78
C ASP A 85 -11.94 -13.49 -11.66
N HIS A 86 -11.07 -13.59 -12.64
CA HIS A 86 -10.75 -12.51 -13.57
C HIS A 86 -10.91 -12.93 -15.04
N THR A 87 -11.79 -13.91 -15.32
CA THR A 87 -12.04 -14.43 -16.67
C THR A 87 -12.49 -13.35 -17.66
N GLY A 88 -13.10 -12.27 -17.17
CA GLY A 88 -13.53 -11.13 -18.00
C GLY A 88 -12.49 -10.03 -18.21
N ILE A 89 -11.32 -10.12 -17.53
CA ILE A 89 -10.26 -9.12 -17.62
C ILE A 89 -8.90 -9.82 -17.72
N ALA A 90 -8.05 -9.35 -18.61
CA ALA A 90 -6.70 -9.89 -18.77
C ALA A 90 -5.64 -8.81 -18.51
N PRO A 91 -4.45 -9.18 -18.01
CA PRO A 91 -3.32 -8.26 -17.98
C PRO A 91 -3.01 -7.78 -19.41
N GLY A 92 -3.08 -6.48 -19.64
CA GLY A 92 -2.88 -5.85 -20.94
C GLY A 92 -2.83 -4.33 -20.84
N ASP A 93 -2.93 -3.66 -21.99
CA ASP A 93 -2.89 -2.19 -22.06
C ASP A 93 -4.26 -1.53 -21.81
N GLU A 94 -5.30 -2.32 -21.57
CA GLU A 94 -6.64 -1.80 -21.31
C GLU A 94 -6.71 -1.17 -19.91
N ARG A 95 -7.46 -0.07 -19.80
CA ARG A 95 -7.75 0.61 -18.54
C ARG A 95 -9.11 0.16 -18.02
N PHE A 96 -9.14 -0.23 -16.76
CA PHE A 96 -10.37 -0.65 -16.08
C PHE A 96 -10.75 0.32 -14.97
N THR A 97 -12.04 0.49 -14.78
CA THR A 97 -12.58 1.11 -13.56
C THR A 97 -13.26 0.02 -12.75
N PHE A 98 -12.76 -0.19 -11.54
CA PHE A 98 -13.33 -1.16 -10.60
C PHE A 98 -14.33 -0.45 -9.69
N VAL A 99 -15.55 -0.98 -9.63
CA VAL A 99 -16.59 -0.52 -8.71
C VAL A 99 -16.98 -1.71 -7.83
N SER A 100 -16.85 -1.56 -6.53
CA SER A 100 -17.14 -2.62 -5.57
C SER A 100 -18.01 -2.15 -4.41
N ASN A 101 -18.65 -3.09 -3.73
CA ASN A 101 -19.24 -2.82 -2.43
C ASN A 101 -18.12 -2.50 -1.44
N HIS A 102 -18.33 -1.46 -0.65
CA HIS A 102 -17.36 -1.02 0.34
C HIS A 102 -17.77 -1.49 1.74
N ARG A 103 -17.10 -2.52 2.23
CA ARG A 103 -17.31 -3.06 3.58
C ARG A 103 -16.22 -2.63 4.56
N ASP A 104 -14.97 -2.59 4.08
CA ASP A 104 -13.82 -2.21 4.88
C ASP A 104 -13.00 -1.13 4.16
N ILE A 105 -12.76 -0.03 4.84
CA ILE A 105 -12.13 1.19 4.28
C ILE A 105 -10.73 0.91 3.68
N VAL A 106 -9.99 -0.02 4.26
CA VAL A 106 -8.59 -0.30 3.89
C VAL A 106 -8.46 -1.62 3.17
N LEU A 107 -9.14 -2.67 3.66
CA LEU A 107 -8.92 -4.03 3.17
C LEU A 107 -9.49 -4.27 1.78
N ASP A 108 -10.63 -3.68 1.43
CA ASP A 108 -11.28 -3.95 0.14
C ASP A 108 -10.36 -3.59 -1.03
N SER A 109 -9.82 -2.38 -1.01
CA SER A 109 -8.89 -1.90 -2.03
C SER A 109 -7.53 -2.60 -1.97
N ALA A 110 -7.00 -2.81 -0.77
CA ALA A 110 -5.71 -3.48 -0.59
C ALA A 110 -5.75 -4.94 -1.06
N ILE A 111 -6.86 -5.65 -0.83
CA ILE A 111 -7.05 -7.03 -1.33
C ILE A 111 -7.18 -7.02 -2.85
N LEU A 112 -7.89 -6.07 -3.45
CA LEU A 112 -7.97 -5.95 -4.91
C LEU A 112 -6.58 -5.78 -5.50
N ASP A 113 -5.78 -4.85 -5.02
CA ASP A 113 -4.41 -4.62 -5.48
C ASP A 113 -3.52 -5.86 -5.31
N PHE A 114 -3.65 -6.54 -4.17
CA PHE A 114 -2.94 -7.80 -3.93
C PHE A 114 -3.32 -8.89 -4.94
N LEU A 115 -4.59 -9.01 -5.30
CA LEU A 115 -5.09 -9.98 -6.25
C LEU A 115 -4.64 -9.66 -7.67
N LEU A 116 -4.73 -8.41 -8.10
CA LEU A 116 -4.24 -7.95 -9.40
C LEU A 116 -2.73 -8.19 -9.54
N ALA A 117 -1.95 -7.86 -8.51
CA ALA A 117 -0.51 -8.12 -8.49
C ALA A 117 -0.16 -9.62 -8.57
N ASN A 118 -0.99 -10.50 -8.00
CA ASN A 118 -0.81 -11.95 -8.11
C ASN A 118 -1.22 -12.49 -9.49
N ALA A 119 -2.21 -11.87 -10.12
CA ALA A 119 -2.65 -12.17 -11.49
C ALA A 119 -1.74 -11.55 -12.56
N LYS A 120 -0.62 -10.94 -12.16
CA LYS A 120 0.41 -10.33 -13.03
C LYS A 120 -0.09 -9.15 -13.86
N PHE A 121 -1.04 -8.39 -13.35
CA PHE A 121 -1.33 -7.08 -13.91
C PHE A 121 -0.12 -6.16 -13.76
N PRO A 122 0.17 -5.31 -14.75
CA PRO A 122 1.39 -4.49 -14.79
C PRO A 122 1.42 -3.40 -13.72
N THR A 123 0.26 -3.01 -13.21
CA THR A 123 0.09 -1.98 -12.19
C THR A 123 -1.02 -2.36 -11.21
N THR A 124 -1.12 -1.61 -10.13
CA THR A 124 -2.22 -1.66 -9.15
C THR A 124 -3.27 -0.58 -9.46
N CYS A 125 -4.37 -0.57 -8.72
CA CYS A 125 -5.40 0.44 -8.87
C CYS A 125 -5.01 1.76 -8.18
N GLU A 126 -5.41 2.87 -8.79
CA GLU A 126 -5.53 4.13 -8.08
C GLU A 126 -6.85 4.15 -7.32
N ILE A 127 -6.80 4.49 -6.04
CA ILE A 127 -7.95 4.40 -5.15
C ILE A 127 -8.42 5.80 -4.78
N ALA A 128 -9.69 6.10 -5.04
CA ALA A 128 -10.29 7.34 -4.58
C ALA A 128 -10.57 7.25 -3.06
N ILE A 129 -9.95 8.12 -2.28
CA ILE A 129 -10.06 8.16 -0.81
C ILE A 129 -10.59 9.52 -0.39
N GLY A 130 -11.61 9.54 0.47
CA GLY A 130 -12.13 10.78 1.03
C GLY A 130 -11.18 11.40 2.06
N ASP A 131 -11.03 12.72 2.05
CA ASP A 131 -10.16 13.47 2.96
C ASP A 131 -10.45 13.24 4.44
N ASN A 132 -11.70 12.95 4.78
CA ASN A 132 -12.12 12.63 6.13
C ASN A 132 -11.45 11.37 6.72
N LEU A 133 -10.84 10.54 5.89
CA LEU A 133 -10.09 9.34 6.31
C LEU A 133 -8.61 9.63 6.54
N LEU A 134 -8.11 10.77 6.07
CA LEU A 134 -6.71 11.17 6.15
C LEU A 134 -6.40 11.93 7.45
N ILE A 135 -6.90 11.41 8.58
CA ILE A 135 -6.84 12.08 9.90
C ILE A 135 -5.41 12.28 10.39
N TYR A 136 -4.52 11.35 10.07
CA TYR A 136 -3.12 11.41 10.50
C TYR A 136 -2.18 11.68 9.32
N PRO A 137 -1.15 12.51 9.50
CA PRO A 137 -0.20 12.83 8.43
C PRO A 137 0.48 11.60 7.80
N TRP A 138 0.77 10.56 8.59
CA TRP A 138 1.36 9.33 8.07
C TRP A 138 0.40 8.54 7.18
N ILE A 139 -0.93 8.59 7.44
CA ILE A 139 -1.93 7.94 6.56
C ILE A 139 -1.92 8.64 5.20
N LYS A 140 -1.96 9.97 5.18
CA LYS A 140 -1.88 10.74 3.92
C LYS A 140 -0.64 10.37 3.11
N LYS A 141 0.51 10.22 3.77
CA LYS A 141 1.77 9.82 3.12
C LYS A 141 1.75 8.38 2.60
N LEU A 142 1.07 7.49 3.31
CA LEU A 142 1.02 6.06 2.95
C LEU A 142 0.11 5.80 1.74
N VAL A 143 -0.98 6.56 1.59
CA VAL A 143 -2.03 6.29 0.58
C VAL A 143 -1.93 7.17 -0.67
N LYS A 144 -1.11 8.21 -0.67
CA LYS A 144 -0.76 9.01 -1.84
C LYS A 144 0.30 8.32 -2.69
#